data_5df4a517541d7173bd20e2779d9c69fd
#
_entry.id   5df4a517541d7173bd20e2779d9c69fd
#
_cell.length_a   1.000
_cell.length_b   1.000
_cell.length_c   1.000
_cell.angle_alpha   90.00
_cell.angle_beta   90.00
_cell.angle_gamma   90.00
#
_symmetry.space_group_name_H-M   'P 1'
#
loop_
_entity.id
_entity.type
_entity.pdbx_description
1 polymer ?
#
loop_
_entity_poly.entity_id
_entity_poly.type
_entity_poly.pdbx_seq_one_letter_code
_entity_poly.pdbx_strand_id
1 'polypeptide(L)'
;MKIAFLFPGQGSQKIGMGKDLYEKYEEVKKIYQRASEITGIDIATLCFNGIRKDYIGNDYIETNETGEDLIKTENTQIAIATMSLAILEILKKNDINADIATGLSLGEYPALIYGGQLTFEDGINLLKHRGYLMQHKLPKGEYSMLAVIGLESSKIEEICKKLNEEGKFILPANYNYSNQTVVSGDKTAIEEASVIFKENGAKKVVELKTSGPFHTKALEDAKNEYIKELEKVTFNKGNVKVIKNIDGTFYNENDNMQEILAKHIVSPVRFDKVINLMKDEGVDTFVEIGPGKSLTGFIKKELEGVNLINIYDVESLENAIQILK
;
A
#
# COMPACT_ATOMS: atom_id res chain seq x y z
N MET A 1 -10.44 13.07 -20.78
CA MET A 1 -9.55 12.73 -19.66
C MET A 1 -10.17 11.54 -18.95
N LYS A 2 -9.47 10.40 -18.91
CA LYS A 2 -9.87 9.22 -18.15
C LYS A 2 -8.91 9.07 -16.97
N ILE A 3 -9.43 9.19 -15.77
CA ILE A 3 -8.63 9.38 -14.54
C ILE A 3 -8.56 8.09 -13.73
N ALA A 4 -7.36 7.74 -13.28
CA ALA A 4 -7.16 6.72 -12.24
C ALA A 4 -6.61 7.34 -10.96
N PHE A 5 -7.23 7.03 -9.82
CA PHE A 5 -6.70 7.32 -8.49
C PHE A 5 -5.83 6.16 -8.00
N LEU A 6 -4.64 6.50 -7.52
CA LEU A 6 -3.62 5.58 -7.05
C LEU A 6 -3.31 5.85 -5.59
N PHE A 7 -3.33 4.81 -4.77
CA PHE A 7 -3.06 4.91 -3.34
C PHE A 7 -1.74 4.22 -2.99
N PRO A 8 -0.77 4.96 -2.40
CA PRO A 8 0.56 4.44 -2.12
C PRO A 8 0.54 3.33 -1.08
N GLY A 9 1.58 2.50 -1.14
CA GLY A 9 1.86 1.43 -0.19
C GLY A 9 2.88 1.80 0.87
N GLN A 10 3.22 0.81 1.72
CA GLN A 10 4.27 0.92 2.72
C GLN A 10 5.62 1.28 2.08
N GLY A 11 6.41 2.13 2.76
CA GLY A 11 7.65 2.69 2.27
C GLY A 11 7.54 4.14 1.79
N SER A 12 6.30 4.65 1.64
CA SER A 12 6.04 6.04 1.25
C SER A 12 5.90 6.99 2.47
N GLN A 13 5.72 6.46 3.67
CA GLN A 13 5.55 7.24 4.90
C GLN A 13 6.78 8.06 5.25
N LYS A 14 6.56 9.24 5.80
CA LYS A 14 7.60 10.11 6.37
C LYS A 14 7.03 10.90 7.53
N ILE A 15 7.85 11.16 8.55
CA ILE A 15 7.47 12.04 9.66
C ILE A 15 7.11 13.43 9.11
N GLY A 16 6.02 14.00 9.62
CA GLY A 16 5.46 15.26 9.16
C GLY A 16 4.45 15.13 8.01
N MET A 17 4.24 13.93 7.46
CA MET A 17 3.29 13.74 6.35
C MET A 17 1.87 14.19 6.72
N GLY A 18 1.26 15.00 5.84
CA GLY A 18 -0.10 15.49 5.98
C GLY A 18 -0.32 16.58 7.03
N LYS A 19 0.75 17.06 7.71
CA LYS A 19 0.63 18.09 8.77
C LYS A 19 0.10 19.41 8.24
N ASP A 20 0.60 19.89 7.13
CA ASP A 20 0.18 21.12 6.47
C ASP A 20 -1.28 21.06 5.99
N LEU A 21 -1.69 19.91 5.45
CA LEU A 21 -3.08 19.62 5.08
C LEU A 21 -3.99 19.63 6.32
N TYR A 22 -3.56 19.01 7.41
CA TYR A 22 -4.29 18.98 8.69
C TYR A 22 -4.46 20.37 9.28
N GLU A 23 -3.40 21.19 9.24
CA GLU A 23 -3.45 22.57 9.75
C GLU A 23 -4.38 23.47 8.92
N LYS A 24 -4.47 23.25 7.61
CA LYS A 24 -5.24 24.10 6.69
C LYS A 24 -6.70 23.70 6.53
N TYR A 25 -7.02 22.41 6.51
CA TYR A 25 -8.36 21.92 6.15
C TYR A 25 -9.07 21.21 7.31
N GLU A 26 -10.27 21.70 7.68
CA GLU A 26 -11.09 21.09 8.74
C GLU A 26 -11.57 19.68 8.35
N GLU A 27 -11.80 19.42 7.07
CA GLU A 27 -12.17 18.12 6.55
C GLU A 27 -11.06 17.07 6.83
N VAL A 28 -9.80 17.47 6.66
CA VAL A 28 -8.63 16.61 6.95
C VAL A 28 -8.59 16.30 8.45
N LYS A 29 -8.77 17.30 9.34
CA LYS A 29 -8.81 17.09 10.80
C LYS A 29 -9.87 16.05 11.18
N LYS A 30 -11.08 16.16 10.59
CA LYS A 30 -12.18 15.22 10.84
C LYS A 30 -11.84 13.79 10.47
N ILE A 31 -11.16 13.58 9.33
CA ILE A 31 -10.73 12.23 8.91
C ILE A 31 -9.69 11.66 9.87
N TYR A 32 -8.68 12.45 10.26
CA TYR A 32 -7.70 12.02 11.25
C TYR A 32 -8.32 11.69 12.60
N GLN A 33 -9.25 12.54 13.09
CA GLN A 33 -9.98 12.28 14.33
C GLN A 33 -10.81 10.99 14.24
N ARG A 34 -11.57 10.80 13.15
CA ARG A 34 -12.40 9.62 12.93
C ARG A 34 -11.55 8.33 12.85
N ALA A 35 -10.40 8.38 12.17
CA ALA A 35 -9.46 7.26 12.13
C ALA A 35 -8.88 6.97 13.53
N SER A 36 -8.59 8.00 14.32
CA SER A 36 -8.11 7.86 15.69
C SER A 36 -9.16 7.21 16.61
N GLU A 37 -10.42 7.61 16.50
CA GLU A 37 -11.54 7.01 17.26
C GLU A 37 -11.71 5.51 16.94
N ILE A 38 -11.60 5.11 15.66
CA ILE A 38 -11.70 3.71 15.22
C ILE A 38 -10.51 2.89 15.71
N THR A 39 -9.32 3.43 15.60
CA THR A 39 -8.09 2.68 15.90
C THR A 39 -7.72 2.70 17.37
N GLY A 40 -8.16 3.70 18.12
CA GLY A 40 -7.69 3.98 19.48
C GLY A 40 -6.27 4.55 19.50
N ILE A 41 -5.75 5.07 18.38
CA ILE A 41 -4.40 5.61 18.23
C ILE A 41 -4.50 7.06 17.77
N ASP A 42 -3.72 7.97 18.35
CA ASP A 42 -3.60 9.34 17.86
C ASP A 42 -2.84 9.34 16.51
N ILE A 43 -3.60 9.26 15.42
CA ILE A 43 -3.03 9.19 14.06
C ILE A 43 -2.30 10.49 13.68
N ALA A 44 -2.75 11.63 14.20
CA ALA A 44 -2.09 12.92 13.92
C ALA A 44 -0.69 12.95 14.54
N THR A 45 -0.57 12.62 15.81
CA THR A 45 0.74 12.53 16.50
C THR A 45 1.63 11.47 15.83
N LEU A 46 1.08 10.32 15.47
CA LEU A 46 1.81 9.27 14.77
C LEU A 46 2.39 9.77 13.43
N CYS A 47 1.59 10.44 12.60
CA CYS A 47 2.01 10.95 11.30
C CYS A 47 3.01 12.11 11.42
N PHE A 48 2.78 13.03 12.37
CA PHE A 48 3.53 14.29 12.44
C PHE A 48 4.84 14.16 13.21
N ASN A 49 4.87 13.30 14.22
CA ASN A 49 6.00 13.15 15.13
C ASN A 49 6.66 11.76 15.06
N GLY A 50 6.02 10.78 14.42
CA GLY A 50 6.49 9.41 14.38
C GLY A 50 6.27 8.65 15.69
N ILE A 51 5.50 9.20 16.63
CA ILE A 51 5.27 8.68 17.98
C ILE A 51 3.85 8.14 18.06
N ARG A 52 3.70 6.91 18.53
CA ARG A 52 2.39 6.30 18.78
C ARG A 52 1.90 6.70 20.18
N LYS A 53 0.67 7.18 20.24
CA LYS A 53 -0.09 7.41 21.48
C LYS A 53 -1.39 6.63 21.38
N ASP A 54 -1.64 5.78 22.37
CA ASP A 54 -2.87 5.01 22.46
C ASP A 54 -3.85 5.69 23.43
N TYR A 55 -5.11 5.79 23.05
CA TYR A 55 -6.17 6.30 23.90
C TYR A 55 -6.58 5.23 24.94
N ILE A 56 -6.59 5.59 26.23
CA ILE A 56 -7.17 4.80 27.31
C ILE A 56 -8.18 5.66 28.03
N GLY A 57 -9.45 5.53 27.65
CA GLY A 57 -10.50 6.44 28.11
C GLY A 57 -10.27 7.85 27.57
N ASN A 58 -10.04 8.83 28.48
CA ASN A 58 -9.72 10.22 28.12
C ASN A 58 -8.22 10.53 28.20
N ASP A 59 -7.39 9.55 28.57
CA ASP A 59 -5.95 9.72 28.75
C ASP A 59 -5.19 9.10 27.60
N TYR A 60 -3.90 9.46 27.48
CA TYR A 60 -2.98 8.91 26.50
C TYR A 60 -1.87 8.13 27.21
N ILE A 61 -1.48 7.00 26.61
CA ILE A 61 -0.21 6.33 26.93
C ILE A 61 0.70 6.46 25.73
N GLU A 62 1.86 7.09 25.91
CA GLU A 62 2.93 7.07 24.92
C GLU A 62 3.65 5.72 24.97
N THR A 63 3.73 5.05 23.83
CA THR A 63 4.37 3.73 23.75
C THR A 63 5.87 3.82 23.54
N ASN A 64 6.36 4.94 22.99
CA ASN A 64 7.79 5.14 22.69
C ASN A 64 8.08 6.63 22.40
N GLU A 65 9.22 7.14 22.85
CA GLU A 65 9.65 8.52 22.58
C GLU A 65 10.62 8.65 21.39
N THR A 66 10.97 7.54 20.72
CA THR A 66 12.07 7.52 19.72
C THR A 66 11.68 8.04 18.35
N GLY A 67 10.39 8.30 18.08
CA GLY A 67 9.93 8.73 16.75
C GLY A 67 9.96 7.62 15.68
N GLU A 68 10.16 6.36 16.07
CA GLU A 68 10.28 5.23 15.14
C GLU A 68 8.96 4.44 14.96
N ASP A 69 7.88 4.85 15.63
CA ASP A 69 6.63 4.09 15.58
C ASP A 69 5.97 4.12 14.19
N LEU A 70 6.14 5.20 13.44
CA LEU A 70 5.57 5.34 12.10
C LEU A 70 6.10 4.30 11.10
N ILE A 71 7.31 3.77 11.28
CA ILE A 71 7.89 2.77 10.38
C ILE A 71 7.43 1.34 10.68
N LYS A 72 6.82 1.09 11.84
CA LYS A 72 6.25 -0.21 12.18
C LYS A 72 5.04 -0.51 11.30
N THR A 73 4.99 -1.69 10.71
CA THR A 73 3.94 -2.08 9.75
C THR A 73 2.52 -1.88 10.28
N GLU A 74 2.28 -2.18 11.55
CA GLU A 74 0.98 -1.99 12.21
C GLU A 74 0.51 -0.53 12.24
N ASN A 75 1.46 0.40 12.29
CA ASN A 75 1.20 1.84 12.33
C ASN A 75 1.22 2.48 10.94
N THR A 76 2.17 2.05 10.10
CA THR A 76 2.34 2.57 8.74
C THR A 76 1.07 2.43 7.90
N GLN A 77 0.40 1.27 7.97
CA GLN A 77 -0.75 0.99 7.12
C GLN A 77 -1.90 1.96 7.38
N ILE A 78 -2.27 2.15 8.64
CA ILE A 78 -3.35 3.07 9.02
C ILE A 78 -2.97 4.54 8.78
N ALA A 79 -1.70 4.91 9.00
CA ALA A 79 -1.23 6.28 8.83
C ALA A 79 -1.28 6.73 7.35
N ILE A 80 -0.75 5.91 6.43
CA ILE A 80 -0.79 6.21 4.98
C ILE A 80 -2.23 6.26 4.48
N ALA A 81 -3.05 5.27 4.83
CA ALA A 81 -4.44 5.22 4.40
C ALA A 81 -5.25 6.43 4.90
N THR A 82 -5.05 6.84 6.17
CA THR A 82 -5.73 8.01 6.73
C THR A 82 -5.38 9.28 5.96
N MET A 83 -4.10 9.52 5.67
CA MET A 83 -3.67 10.68 4.88
C MET A 83 -4.29 10.66 3.48
N SER A 84 -4.26 9.51 2.80
CA SER A 84 -4.85 9.37 1.46
C SER A 84 -6.36 9.66 1.45
N LEU A 85 -7.10 9.11 2.42
CA LEU A 85 -8.54 9.33 2.57
C LEU A 85 -8.88 10.77 2.95
N ALA A 86 -8.01 11.43 3.73
CA ALA A 86 -8.18 12.85 4.06
C ALA A 86 -8.04 13.76 2.83
N ILE A 87 -7.07 13.49 1.96
CA ILE A 87 -6.94 14.19 0.68
C ILE A 87 -8.15 13.94 -0.22
N LEU A 88 -8.66 12.70 -0.26
CA LEU A 88 -9.85 12.35 -1.03
C LEU A 88 -11.07 13.19 -0.65
N GLU A 89 -11.28 13.52 0.63
CA GLU A 89 -12.41 14.36 1.04
C GLU A 89 -12.34 15.77 0.42
N ILE A 90 -11.15 16.32 0.25
CA ILE A 90 -10.98 17.62 -0.42
C ILE A 90 -11.25 17.49 -1.93
N LEU A 91 -10.79 16.40 -2.57
CA LEU A 91 -11.06 16.15 -3.98
C LEU A 91 -12.56 15.99 -4.25
N LYS A 92 -13.26 15.20 -3.42
CA LYS A 92 -14.73 15.05 -3.49
C LYS A 92 -15.46 16.38 -3.37
N LYS A 93 -15.06 17.22 -2.41
CA LYS A 93 -15.65 18.56 -2.21
C LYS A 93 -15.44 19.47 -3.42
N ASN A 94 -14.46 19.20 -4.25
CA ASN A 94 -14.17 19.91 -5.49
C ASN A 94 -14.73 19.21 -6.73
N ASP A 95 -15.60 18.19 -6.57
CA ASP A 95 -16.20 17.38 -7.64
C ASP A 95 -15.19 16.67 -8.54
N ILE A 96 -13.98 16.40 -8.01
CA ILE A 96 -12.93 15.67 -8.72
C ILE A 96 -13.06 14.18 -8.40
N ASN A 97 -13.34 13.41 -9.44
CA ASN A 97 -13.58 11.97 -9.38
C ASN A 97 -12.70 11.22 -10.38
N ALA A 98 -12.53 9.92 -10.13
CA ALA A 98 -11.80 9.02 -11.02
C ALA A 98 -12.72 7.93 -11.58
N ASP A 99 -12.39 7.44 -12.78
CA ASP A 99 -13.05 6.32 -13.44
C ASP A 99 -12.63 4.97 -12.85
N ILE A 100 -11.37 4.91 -12.40
CA ILE A 100 -10.72 3.72 -11.87
C ILE A 100 -9.96 4.08 -10.59
N ALA A 101 -9.94 3.15 -9.65
CA ALA A 101 -9.13 3.27 -8.44
C ALA A 101 -8.29 2.00 -8.22
N THR A 102 -7.12 2.17 -7.66
CA THR A 102 -6.24 1.07 -7.24
C THR A 102 -5.21 1.59 -6.24
N GLY A 103 -4.43 0.71 -5.68
CA GLY A 103 -3.31 1.09 -4.82
C GLY A 103 -2.31 -0.05 -4.69
N LEU A 104 -1.22 0.19 -3.98
CA LEU A 104 -0.19 -0.82 -3.75
C LEU A 104 -0.37 -1.43 -2.36
N SER A 105 -0.64 -2.73 -2.27
CA SER A 105 -0.78 -3.47 -1.01
C SER A 105 -1.83 -2.85 -0.08
N LEU A 106 -1.44 -2.13 0.98
CA LEU A 106 -2.38 -1.41 1.86
C LEU A 106 -3.24 -0.40 1.09
N GLY A 107 -2.71 0.17 0.00
CA GLY A 107 -3.39 1.16 -0.84
C GLY A 107 -4.65 0.62 -1.55
N GLU A 108 -4.84 -0.69 -1.61
CA GLU A 108 -6.07 -1.30 -2.12
C GLU A 108 -7.28 -0.96 -1.23
N TYR A 109 -7.08 -0.77 0.09
CA TYR A 109 -8.16 -0.42 1.02
C TYR A 109 -8.73 0.99 0.80
N PRO A 110 -7.92 2.07 0.72
CA PRO A 110 -8.43 3.36 0.28
C PRO A 110 -9.12 3.32 -1.09
N ALA A 111 -8.64 2.49 -2.03
CA ALA A 111 -9.30 2.31 -3.33
C ALA A 111 -10.68 1.67 -3.17
N LEU A 112 -10.84 0.63 -2.33
CA LEU A 112 -12.12 -0.01 -2.04
C LEU A 112 -13.09 0.91 -1.29
N ILE A 113 -12.58 1.76 -0.38
CA ILE A 113 -13.38 2.78 0.30
C ILE A 113 -13.86 3.83 -0.71
N TYR A 114 -12.97 4.33 -1.57
CA TYR A 114 -13.34 5.27 -2.64
C TYR A 114 -14.34 4.66 -3.61
N GLY A 115 -14.14 3.40 -3.97
CA GLY A 115 -15.02 2.64 -4.86
C GLY A 115 -16.39 2.30 -4.28
N GLY A 116 -16.58 2.48 -2.97
CA GLY A 116 -17.83 2.20 -2.27
C GLY A 116 -18.01 0.73 -1.87
N GLN A 117 -17.01 -0.14 -2.07
CA GLN A 117 -17.06 -1.54 -1.64
C GLN A 117 -16.88 -1.67 -0.12
N LEU A 118 -16.13 -0.79 0.51
CA LEU A 118 -15.91 -0.71 1.96
C LEU A 118 -16.40 0.61 2.52
N THR A 119 -16.90 0.59 3.76
CA THR A 119 -17.07 1.81 4.54
C THR A 119 -15.72 2.32 5.02
N PHE A 120 -15.65 3.59 5.40
CA PHE A 120 -14.44 4.15 6.01
C PHE A 120 -14.07 3.41 7.30
N GLU A 121 -15.07 3.16 8.16
CA GLU A 121 -14.90 2.47 9.43
C GLU A 121 -14.35 1.07 9.27
N ASP A 122 -14.96 0.27 8.39
CA ASP A 122 -14.52 -1.10 8.14
C ASP A 122 -13.12 -1.12 7.54
N GLY A 123 -12.84 -0.25 6.56
CA GLY A 123 -11.54 -0.21 5.89
C GLY A 123 -10.39 0.17 6.83
N ILE A 124 -10.58 1.18 7.68
CA ILE A 124 -9.56 1.58 8.68
C ILE A 124 -9.39 0.51 9.75
N ASN A 125 -10.49 -0.09 10.23
CA ASN A 125 -10.42 -1.17 11.21
C ASN A 125 -9.73 -2.42 10.63
N LEU A 126 -10.04 -2.80 9.39
CA LEU A 126 -9.37 -3.89 8.69
C LEU A 126 -7.86 -3.62 8.54
N LEU A 127 -7.45 -2.40 8.17
CA LEU A 127 -6.03 -2.03 8.07
C LEU A 127 -5.29 -2.09 9.40
N LYS A 128 -5.95 -1.70 10.50
CA LYS A 128 -5.40 -1.86 11.86
C LYS A 128 -5.09 -3.33 12.15
N HIS A 129 -6.04 -4.24 11.91
CA HIS A 129 -5.84 -5.68 12.12
C HIS A 129 -4.82 -6.27 11.15
N ARG A 130 -4.87 -5.86 9.86
CA ARG A 130 -3.93 -6.32 8.84
C ARG A 130 -2.49 -5.95 9.20
N GLY A 131 -2.25 -4.69 9.54
CA GLY A 131 -0.93 -4.22 9.93
C GLY A 131 -0.39 -4.95 11.16
N TYR A 132 -1.24 -5.10 12.19
CA TYR A 132 -0.88 -5.84 13.40
C TYR A 132 -0.53 -7.31 13.10
N LEU A 133 -1.37 -8.03 12.38
CA LEU A 133 -1.15 -9.44 12.07
C LEU A 133 0.08 -9.65 11.19
N MET A 134 0.29 -8.81 10.17
CA MET A 134 1.48 -8.87 9.31
C MET A 134 2.77 -8.59 10.08
N GLN A 135 2.73 -7.84 11.18
CA GLN A 135 3.91 -7.57 12.00
C GLN A 135 4.15 -8.62 13.08
N HIS A 136 3.08 -9.14 13.71
CA HIS A 136 3.20 -9.97 14.91
C HIS A 136 2.98 -11.47 14.67
N LYS A 137 2.45 -11.87 13.51
CA LYS A 137 2.25 -13.28 13.13
C LYS A 137 3.29 -13.76 12.11
N LEU A 138 4.52 -13.32 12.32
CA LEU A 138 5.65 -13.79 11.52
C LEU A 138 6.18 -15.12 12.08
N PRO A 139 6.57 -16.04 11.21
CA PRO A 139 7.30 -17.22 11.67
C PRO A 139 8.64 -16.79 12.30
N LYS A 140 9.19 -17.65 13.15
CA LYS A 140 10.52 -17.41 13.75
C LYS A 140 11.58 -17.34 12.65
N GLY A 141 12.42 -16.30 12.68
CA GLY A 141 13.50 -16.11 11.71
C GLY A 141 13.83 -14.64 11.51
N GLU A 142 14.88 -14.40 10.74
CA GLU A 142 15.22 -13.07 10.23
C GLU A 142 14.87 -13.01 8.75
N TYR A 143 14.08 -12.01 8.38
CA TYR A 143 13.58 -11.83 7.02
C TYR A 143 14.02 -10.48 6.44
N SER A 144 14.10 -10.41 5.12
CA SER A 144 14.37 -9.17 4.40
C SER A 144 13.60 -9.14 3.08
N MET A 145 13.51 -7.97 2.49
CA MET A 145 12.99 -7.75 1.14
C MET A 145 13.99 -6.97 0.31
N LEU A 146 14.09 -7.30 -0.97
CA LEU A 146 15.03 -6.71 -1.90
C LEU A 146 14.34 -6.27 -3.19
N ALA A 147 14.43 -4.99 -3.53
CA ALA A 147 14.00 -4.50 -4.83
C ALA A 147 15.10 -4.75 -5.88
N VAL A 148 14.78 -5.52 -6.90
CA VAL A 148 15.65 -5.84 -8.03
C VAL A 148 15.22 -5.01 -9.23
N ILE A 149 16.11 -4.18 -9.76
CA ILE A 149 15.81 -3.20 -10.80
C ILE A 149 16.66 -3.49 -12.04
N GLY A 150 16.03 -3.51 -13.21
CA GLY A 150 16.68 -3.66 -14.50
C GLY A 150 16.99 -5.11 -14.87
N LEU A 151 16.31 -6.06 -14.22
CA LEU A 151 16.31 -7.48 -14.58
C LEU A 151 14.86 -7.91 -14.81
N GLU A 152 14.63 -8.72 -15.83
CA GLU A 152 13.29 -9.23 -16.17
C GLU A 152 12.72 -10.13 -15.06
N SER A 153 11.43 -10.03 -14.80
CA SER A 153 10.75 -10.78 -13.75
C SER A 153 10.89 -12.29 -13.92
N SER A 154 10.84 -12.81 -15.15
CA SER A 154 11.06 -14.23 -15.47
C SER A 154 12.43 -14.74 -15.02
N LYS A 155 13.47 -13.93 -15.17
CA LYS A 155 14.82 -14.27 -14.71
C LYS A 155 14.93 -14.24 -13.19
N ILE A 156 14.26 -13.30 -12.55
CA ILE A 156 14.18 -13.23 -11.08
C ILE A 156 13.45 -14.47 -10.53
N GLU A 157 12.33 -14.87 -11.15
CA GLU A 157 11.60 -16.09 -10.80
C GLU A 157 12.45 -17.36 -10.91
N GLU A 158 13.22 -17.49 -12.02
CA GLU A 158 14.14 -18.61 -12.23
C GLU A 158 15.19 -18.71 -11.11
N ILE A 159 15.79 -17.58 -10.74
CA ILE A 159 16.80 -17.52 -9.66
C ILE A 159 16.16 -17.86 -8.32
N CYS A 160 15.01 -17.26 -7.99
CA CYS A 160 14.28 -17.60 -6.77
C CYS A 160 13.92 -19.08 -6.70
N LYS A 161 13.47 -19.68 -7.81
CA LYS A 161 13.15 -21.10 -7.88
C LYS A 161 14.37 -21.97 -7.59
N LYS A 162 15.53 -21.69 -8.17
CA LYS A 162 16.77 -22.43 -7.92
C LYS A 162 17.17 -22.37 -6.44
N LEU A 163 17.13 -21.17 -5.84
CA LEU A 163 17.45 -21.01 -4.42
C LEU A 163 16.47 -21.77 -3.51
N ASN A 164 15.18 -21.80 -3.86
CA ASN A 164 14.19 -22.61 -3.13
C ASN A 164 14.47 -24.12 -3.26
N GLU A 165 14.88 -24.62 -4.44
CA GLU A 165 15.27 -26.01 -4.64
C GLU A 165 16.50 -26.40 -3.80
N GLU A 166 17.35 -25.43 -3.46
CA GLU A 166 18.48 -25.57 -2.50
C GLU A 166 18.06 -25.44 -1.03
N GLY A 167 16.75 -25.31 -0.73
CA GLY A 167 16.21 -25.18 0.62
C GLY A 167 16.24 -23.78 1.19
N LYS A 168 16.48 -22.74 0.38
CA LYS A 168 16.48 -21.33 0.81
C LYS A 168 15.10 -20.73 0.53
N PHE A 169 14.54 -20.04 1.53
CA PHE A 169 13.22 -19.40 1.36
C PHE A 169 13.37 -18.00 0.74
N ILE A 170 12.99 -17.86 -0.53
CA ILE A 170 12.93 -16.59 -1.26
C ILE A 170 11.86 -16.64 -2.35
N LEU A 171 10.98 -15.64 -2.40
CA LEU A 171 9.88 -15.57 -3.36
C LEU A 171 9.73 -14.15 -3.91
N PRO A 172 9.28 -13.98 -5.17
CA PRO A 172 8.76 -12.69 -5.64
C PRO A 172 7.57 -12.26 -4.79
N ALA A 173 7.58 -11.00 -4.35
CA ALA A 173 6.57 -10.41 -3.47
C ALA A 173 5.80 -9.26 -4.15
N ASN A 174 6.47 -8.44 -4.98
CA ASN A 174 5.83 -7.38 -5.74
C ASN A 174 6.42 -7.32 -7.15
N TYR A 175 5.56 -7.39 -8.14
CA TYR A 175 5.88 -7.03 -9.52
C TYR A 175 5.43 -5.59 -9.73
N ASN A 176 6.35 -4.63 -9.54
CA ASN A 176 6.00 -3.22 -9.56
C ASN A 176 5.79 -2.69 -10.99
N TYR A 177 6.69 -3.06 -11.89
CA TYR A 177 6.61 -2.82 -13.33
C TYR A 177 7.59 -3.78 -14.04
N SER A 178 7.62 -3.80 -15.39
CA SER A 178 8.36 -4.78 -16.21
C SER A 178 9.82 -5.01 -15.79
N ASN A 179 10.48 -3.97 -15.28
CA ASN A 179 11.90 -3.99 -14.89
C ASN A 179 12.14 -3.79 -13.39
N GLN A 180 11.14 -4.00 -12.54
CA GLN A 180 11.32 -3.96 -11.09
C GLN A 180 10.44 -5.00 -10.40
N THR A 181 11.08 -5.97 -9.79
CA THR A 181 10.45 -6.97 -8.92
C THR A 181 11.06 -6.88 -7.53
N VAL A 182 10.22 -6.92 -6.50
CA VAL A 182 10.67 -7.08 -5.11
C VAL A 182 10.60 -8.55 -4.76
N VAL A 183 11.69 -9.08 -4.22
CA VAL A 183 11.73 -10.44 -3.65
C VAL A 183 11.74 -10.36 -2.13
N SER A 184 11.24 -11.39 -1.47
CA SER A 184 11.09 -11.47 -0.04
C SER A 184 11.45 -12.89 0.44
N GLY A 185 12.14 -13.00 1.56
CA GLY A 185 12.60 -14.29 2.07
C GLY A 185 13.47 -14.20 3.30
N ASP A 186 14.13 -15.32 3.63
CA ASP A 186 15.12 -15.36 4.71
C ASP A 186 16.25 -14.38 4.40
N LYS A 187 16.73 -13.68 5.43
CA LYS A 187 17.76 -12.65 5.28
C LYS A 187 19.02 -13.17 4.57
N THR A 188 19.48 -14.36 4.95
CA THR A 188 20.65 -14.99 4.31
C THR A 188 20.40 -15.34 2.84
N ALA A 189 19.19 -15.81 2.50
CA ALA A 189 18.80 -16.07 1.12
C ALA A 189 18.73 -14.78 0.29
N ILE A 190 18.24 -13.70 0.87
CA ILE A 190 18.18 -12.36 0.23
C ILE A 190 19.59 -11.79 0.00
N GLU A 191 20.50 -11.92 0.97
CA GLU A 191 21.90 -11.48 0.85
C GLU A 191 22.60 -12.21 -0.30
N GLU A 192 22.48 -13.53 -0.39
CA GLU A 192 23.03 -14.33 -1.48
C GLU A 192 22.38 -13.98 -2.83
N ALA A 193 21.05 -13.92 -2.88
CA ALA A 193 20.32 -13.55 -4.08
C ALA A 193 20.72 -12.15 -4.60
N SER A 194 21.04 -11.22 -3.71
CA SER A 194 21.52 -9.87 -4.07
C SER A 194 22.77 -9.91 -4.95
N VAL A 195 23.70 -10.84 -4.67
CA VAL A 195 24.91 -11.04 -5.49
C VAL A 195 24.54 -11.67 -6.83
N ILE A 196 23.74 -12.76 -6.79
CA ILE A 196 23.34 -13.50 -7.99
C ILE A 196 22.56 -12.60 -8.95
N PHE A 197 21.63 -11.75 -8.47
CA PHE A 197 20.90 -10.82 -9.33
C PHE A 197 21.82 -9.82 -10.04
N LYS A 198 22.84 -9.29 -9.34
CA LYS A 198 23.84 -8.39 -9.95
C LYS A 198 24.66 -9.10 -11.03
N GLU A 199 25.12 -10.31 -10.76
CA GLU A 199 25.88 -11.13 -11.73
C GLU A 199 25.03 -11.49 -12.96
N ASN A 200 23.70 -11.58 -12.81
CA ASN A 200 22.78 -11.83 -13.91
C ASN A 200 22.26 -10.55 -14.60
N GLY A 201 22.83 -9.38 -14.30
CA GLY A 201 22.57 -8.15 -15.04
C GLY A 201 21.59 -7.19 -14.40
N ALA A 202 21.19 -7.39 -13.13
CA ALA A 202 20.41 -6.39 -12.42
C ALA A 202 21.19 -5.07 -12.33
N LYS A 203 20.58 -3.97 -12.80
CA LYS A 203 21.22 -2.63 -12.77
C LYS A 203 21.39 -2.12 -11.35
N LYS A 204 20.45 -2.46 -10.46
CA LYS A 204 20.47 -2.06 -9.06
C LYS A 204 19.68 -3.06 -8.21
N VAL A 205 20.16 -3.34 -7.01
CA VAL A 205 19.43 -4.04 -5.96
C VAL A 205 19.41 -3.15 -4.72
N VAL A 206 18.25 -3.07 -4.07
CA VAL A 206 18.04 -2.19 -2.91
C VAL A 206 17.31 -2.97 -1.83
N GLU A 207 17.95 -3.15 -0.69
CA GLU A 207 17.31 -3.72 0.48
C GLU A 207 16.25 -2.75 1.02
N LEU A 208 15.07 -3.27 1.33
CA LEU A 208 13.96 -2.50 1.86
C LEU A 208 13.93 -2.58 3.38
N LYS A 209 13.62 -1.46 4.03
CA LYS A 209 13.42 -1.41 5.49
C LYS A 209 12.04 -1.99 5.83
N THR A 210 11.95 -3.30 5.89
CA THR A 210 10.71 -4.03 6.22
C THR A 210 10.95 -5.02 7.34
N SER A 211 9.91 -5.35 8.10
CA SER A 211 9.98 -6.22 9.26
C SER A 211 9.66 -7.69 8.98
N GLY A 212 9.30 -8.05 7.74
CA GLY A 212 8.88 -9.42 7.48
C GLY A 212 8.82 -9.80 6.00
N PRO A 213 8.59 -11.10 5.72
CA PRO A 213 8.54 -11.66 4.37
C PRO A 213 7.16 -11.44 3.75
N PHE A 214 6.78 -10.15 3.56
CA PHE A 214 5.45 -9.76 3.12
C PHE A 214 5.11 -10.31 1.73
N HIS A 215 3.81 -10.55 1.50
CA HIS A 215 3.26 -11.08 0.26
C HIS A 215 3.82 -12.46 -0.13
N THR A 216 4.16 -13.28 0.87
CA THR A 216 4.62 -14.65 0.70
C THR A 216 3.85 -15.62 1.58
N LYS A 217 3.91 -16.91 1.24
CA LYS A 217 3.30 -17.99 2.03
C LYS A 217 3.76 -18.08 3.49
N ALA A 218 4.84 -17.40 3.86
CA ALA A 218 5.30 -17.32 5.25
C ALA A 218 4.29 -16.61 6.17
N LEU A 219 3.36 -15.82 5.62
CA LEU A 219 2.32 -15.12 6.37
C LEU A 219 0.98 -15.89 6.44
N GLU A 220 1.00 -17.22 6.25
CA GLU A 220 -0.23 -18.02 6.26
C GLU A 220 -1.00 -17.91 7.58
N ASP A 221 -0.32 -17.87 8.73
CA ASP A 221 -0.94 -17.67 10.03
C ASP A 221 -1.61 -16.30 10.15
N ALA A 222 -0.95 -15.25 9.64
CA ALA A 222 -1.54 -13.90 9.58
C ALA A 222 -2.82 -13.89 8.72
N LYS A 223 -2.79 -14.55 7.55
CA LYS A 223 -3.94 -14.69 6.66
C LYS A 223 -5.10 -15.41 7.36
N ASN A 224 -4.83 -16.55 8.03
CA ASN A 224 -5.84 -17.35 8.69
C ASN A 224 -6.51 -16.65 9.87
N GLU A 225 -5.80 -15.74 10.54
CA GLU A 225 -6.41 -14.88 11.55
C GLU A 225 -7.13 -13.69 10.93
N TYR A 226 -6.59 -13.13 9.85
CA TYR A 226 -7.18 -11.96 9.20
C TYR A 226 -8.54 -12.24 8.54
N ILE A 227 -8.76 -13.46 8.03
CA ILE A 227 -10.05 -13.83 7.45
C ILE A 227 -11.20 -13.70 8.47
N LYS A 228 -10.92 -13.93 9.75
CA LYS A 228 -11.92 -13.77 10.83
C LYS A 228 -12.35 -12.30 11.01
N GLU A 229 -11.47 -11.36 10.73
CA GLU A 229 -11.82 -9.94 10.75
C GLU A 229 -12.60 -9.54 9.50
N LEU A 230 -12.23 -10.10 8.34
CA LEU A 230 -12.93 -9.89 7.08
C LEU A 230 -14.36 -10.45 7.09
N GLU A 231 -14.60 -11.56 7.79
CA GLU A 231 -15.95 -12.16 7.95
C GLU A 231 -16.92 -11.27 8.74
N LYS A 232 -16.42 -10.34 9.54
CA LYS A 232 -17.24 -9.38 10.29
C LYS A 232 -17.73 -8.20 9.45
N VAL A 233 -17.18 -8.03 8.25
CA VAL A 233 -17.40 -6.87 7.38
C VAL A 233 -18.34 -7.22 6.23
N THR A 234 -19.27 -6.31 5.95
CA THR A 234 -20.13 -6.39 4.78
C THR A 234 -19.51 -5.59 3.64
N PHE A 235 -19.22 -6.26 2.53
CA PHE A 235 -18.79 -5.61 1.30
C PHE A 235 -19.99 -5.21 0.46
N ASN A 236 -19.99 -3.97 -0.01
CA ASN A 236 -21.07 -3.41 -0.82
C ASN A 236 -20.77 -3.57 -2.31
N LYS A 237 -21.80 -3.39 -3.13
CA LYS A 237 -21.61 -3.17 -4.56
C LYS A 237 -20.99 -1.79 -4.76
N GLY A 238 -19.79 -1.75 -5.33
CA GLY A 238 -19.09 -0.50 -5.61
C GLY A 238 -19.72 0.25 -6.79
N ASN A 239 -19.41 1.54 -6.88
CA ASN A 239 -19.83 2.43 -7.97
C ASN A 239 -18.65 2.93 -8.84
N VAL A 240 -17.41 2.62 -8.43
CA VAL A 240 -16.20 2.88 -9.21
C VAL A 240 -15.44 1.57 -9.42
N LYS A 241 -14.85 1.41 -10.59
CA LYS A 241 -14.02 0.24 -10.92
C LYS A 241 -12.75 0.22 -10.05
N VAL A 242 -12.54 -0.84 -9.27
CA VAL A 242 -11.33 -1.05 -8.47
C VAL A 242 -10.55 -2.24 -9.01
N ILE A 243 -9.21 -2.09 -9.15
CA ILE A 243 -8.33 -3.15 -9.65
C ILE A 243 -7.69 -3.87 -8.46
N LYS A 244 -7.75 -5.21 -8.48
CA LYS A 244 -7.14 -6.11 -7.48
C LYS A 244 -5.62 -6.20 -7.64
N ASN A 245 -4.91 -6.27 -6.55
CA ASN A 245 -3.46 -6.45 -6.56
C ASN A 245 -3.01 -7.89 -6.87
N ILE A 246 -3.82 -8.89 -6.53
CA ILE A 246 -3.42 -10.30 -6.65
C ILE A 246 -3.29 -10.79 -8.10
N ASP A 247 -4.06 -10.22 -9.01
CA ASP A 247 -4.12 -10.67 -10.41
C ASP A 247 -4.17 -9.52 -11.44
N GLY A 248 -4.36 -8.26 -11.00
CA GLY A 248 -4.48 -7.09 -11.87
C GLY A 248 -5.80 -7.01 -12.64
N THR A 249 -6.87 -7.64 -12.15
CA THR A 249 -8.21 -7.57 -12.73
C THR A 249 -9.16 -6.71 -11.89
N PHE A 250 -10.28 -6.27 -12.45
CA PHE A 250 -11.29 -5.55 -11.68
C PHE A 250 -11.98 -6.46 -10.66
N TYR A 251 -12.35 -5.88 -9.51
CA TYR A 251 -13.35 -6.49 -8.64
C TYR A 251 -14.69 -6.58 -9.37
N ASN A 252 -15.39 -7.69 -9.19
CA ASN A 252 -16.70 -7.95 -9.80
C ASN A 252 -17.69 -8.58 -8.81
N GLU A 253 -18.95 -8.68 -9.20
CA GLU A 253 -20.04 -9.14 -8.33
C GLU A 253 -19.92 -10.59 -7.87
N ASN A 254 -19.13 -11.43 -8.55
CA ASN A 254 -18.92 -12.83 -8.21
C ASN A 254 -17.68 -13.05 -7.33
N ASP A 255 -16.92 -11.99 -7.03
CA ASP A 255 -15.72 -12.09 -6.23
C ASP A 255 -16.07 -12.31 -4.74
N ASN A 256 -15.43 -13.28 -4.13
CA ASN A 256 -15.40 -13.40 -2.67
C ASN A 256 -14.35 -12.42 -2.12
N MET A 257 -14.80 -11.23 -1.74
CA MET A 257 -13.93 -10.15 -1.27
C MET A 257 -13.10 -10.55 -0.06
N GLN A 258 -13.69 -11.34 0.87
CA GLN A 258 -13.01 -11.81 2.08
C GLN A 258 -11.82 -12.71 1.70
N GLU A 259 -12.04 -13.70 0.84
CA GLU A 259 -10.98 -14.60 0.38
C GLU A 259 -9.88 -13.87 -0.40
N ILE A 260 -10.27 -12.93 -1.27
CA ILE A 260 -9.32 -12.15 -2.08
C ILE A 260 -8.41 -11.32 -1.18
N LEU A 261 -8.96 -10.56 -0.24
CA LEU A 261 -8.19 -9.72 0.66
C LEU A 261 -7.35 -10.53 1.67
N ALA A 262 -7.86 -11.67 2.13
CA ALA A 262 -7.06 -12.60 2.94
C ALA A 262 -5.89 -13.17 2.14
N LYS A 263 -6.16 -13.67 0.92
CA LYS A 263 -5.15 -14.22 0.02
C LYS A 263 -4.10 -13.19 -0.38
N HIS A 264 -4.46 -11.92 -0.46
CA HIS A 264 -3.54 -10.83 -0.79
C HIS A 264 -2.34 -10.75 0.18
N ILE A 265 -2.51 -11.10 1.46
CA ILE A 265 -1.43 -11.10 2.46
C ILE A 265 -0.30 -12.08 2.07
N VAL A 266 -0.66 -13.21 1.46
CA VAL A 266 0.27 -14.32 1.13
C VAL A 266 0.58 -14.43 -0.36
N SER A 267 0.07 -13.50 -1.18
CA SER A 267 0.24 -13.52 -2.64
C SER A 267 1.04 -12.31 -3.12
N PRO A 268 1.80 -12.45 -4.20
CA PRO A 268 2.49 -11.34 -4.81
C PRO A 268 1.53 -10.24 -5.26
N VAL A 269 1.97 -8.99 -5.12
CA VAL A 269 1.31 -7.82 -5.70
C VAL A 269 1.65 -7.73 -7.19
N ARG A 270 0.64 -7.71 -8.06
CA ARG A 270 0.79 -7.66 -9.51
C ARG A 270 0.51 -6.24 -10.06
N PHE A 271 1.28 -5.26 -9.56
CA PHE A 271 1.11 -3.87 -10.00
C PHE A 271 1.51 -3.68 -11.49
N ASP A 272 2.39 -4.53 -12.01
CA ASP A 272 2.68 -4.67 -13.45
C ASP A 272 1.42 -4.90 -14.29
N LYS A 273 0.55 -5.83 -13.85
CA LYS A 273 -0.73 -6.11 -14.51
C LYS A 273 -1.74 -5.00 -14.30
N VAL A 274 -1.72 -4.37 -13.11
CA VAL A 274 -2.57 -3.21 -12.82
C VAL A 274 -2.28 -2.07 -13.79
N ILE A 275 -0.99 -1.75 -14.05
CA ILE A 275 -0.60 -0.72 -15.03
C ILE A 275 -1.10 -1.10 -16.43
N ASN A 276 -0.90 -2.35 -16.85
CA ASN A 276 -1.35 -2.82 -18.16
C ASN A 276 -2.87 -2.70 -18.31
N LEU A 277 -3.66 -3.11 -17.32
CA LEU A 277 -5.10 -2.99 -17.37
C LEU A 277 -5.55 -1.51 -17.46
N MET A 278 -4.94 -0.60 -16.69
CA MET A 278 -5.26 0.83 -16.79
C MET A 278 -4.93 1.39 -18.17
N LYS A 279 -3.83 0.95 -18.78
CA LYS A 279 -3.47 1.29 -20.18
C LYS A 279 -4.51 0.79 -21.17
N ASP A 280 -4.91 -0.47 -21.06
CA ASP A 280 -5.91 -1.10 -21.95
C ASP A 280 -7.29 -0.45 -21.81
N GLU A 281 -7.64 0.01 -20.61
CA GLU A 281 -8.83 0.82 -20.34
C GLU A 281 -8.72 2.26 -20.87
N GLY A 282 -7.58 2.68 -21.40
CA GLY A 282 -7.37 4.01 -21.97
C GLY A 282 -7.25 5.11 -20.92
N VAL A 283 -6.74 4.81 -19.73
CA VAL A 283 -6.42 5.83 -18.72
C VAL A 283 -5.29 6.72 -19.23
N ASP A 284 -5.51 8.03 -19.23
CA ASP A 284 -4.55 9.04 -19.68
C ASP A 284 -4.04 9.95 -18.55
N THR A 285 -4.67 9.89 -17.37
CA THR A 285 -4.35 10.75 -16.23
C THR A 285 -4.32 9.92 -14.94
N PHE A 286 -3.16 9.91 -14.29
CA PHE A 286 -2.90 9.13 -13.08
C PHE A 286 -2.62 10.07 -11.92
N VAL A 287 -3.41 9.96 -10.86
CA VAL A 287 -3.33 10.82 -9.67
C VAL A 287 -2.96 9.96 -8.46
N GLU A 288 -1.73 10.08 -8.00
CA GLU A 288 -1.26 9.42 -6.77
C GLU A 288 -1.63 10.28 -5.56
N ILE A 289 -2.43 9.72 -4.65
CA ILE A 289 -3.06 10.40 -3.51
C ILE A 289 -2.49 9.86 -2.21
N GLY A 290 -1.64 10.62 -1.54
CA GLY A 290 -0.98 10.23 -0.30
C GLY A 290 0.52 10.52 -0.33
N PRO A 291 1.30 10.06 0.67
CA PRO A 291 2.72 10.38 0.74
C PRO A 291 3.51 9.71 -0.39
N GLY A 292 4.46 10.43 -0.97
CA GLY A 292 5.39 9.90 -1.98
C GLY A 292 4.96 10.08 -3.43
N LYS A 293 5.70 9.40 -4.32
CA LYS A 293 5.56 9.47 -5.79
C LYS A 293 5.95 8.13 -6.44
N SER A 294 5.78 7.04 -5.72
CA SER A 294 6.29 5.73 -6.17
C SER A 294 5.46 5.16 -7.31
N LEU A 295 4.13 5.25 -7.21
CA LEU A 295 3.24 4.63 -8.20
C LEU A 295 3.26 5.38 -9.53
N THR A 296 3.22 6.71 -9.50
CA THR A 296 3.42 7.51 -10.72
C THR A 296 4.83 7.32 -11.28
N GLY A 297 5.82 7.07 -10.43
CA GLY A 297 7.18 6.69 -10.84
C GLY A 297 7.23 5.37 -11.58
N PHE A 298 6.44 4.36 -11.18
CA PHE A 298 6.33 3.08 -11.90
C PHE A 298 5.63 3.26 -13.24
N ILE A 299 4.51 3.99 -13.26
CA ILE A 299 3.77 4.30 -14.49
C ILE A 299 4.64 5.02 -15.50
N LYS A 300 5.43 6.02 -15.06
CA LYS A 300 6.37 6.74 -15.92
C LYS A 300 7.41 5.84 -16.61
N LYS A 301 7.69 4.65 -16.04
CA LYS A 301 8.62 3.67 -16.63
C LYS A 301 7.98 2.79 -17.68
N GLU A 302 6.65 2.67 -17.65
CA GLU A 302 5.88 1.77 -18.52
C GLU A 302 5.08 2.51 -19.60
N LEU A 303 4.65 3.74 -19.32
CA LEU A 303 3.75 4.49 -20.20
C LEU A 303 4.35 5.83 -20.59
N GLU A 304 4.18 6.18 -21.86
CA GLU A 304 4.54 7.49 -22.41
C GLU A 304 3.29 8.31 -22.75
N GLY A 305 3.41 9.62 -22.74
CA GLY A 305 2.33 10.54 -23.15
C GLY A 305 1.14 10.62 -22.20
N VAL A 306 1.30 10.21 -20.94
CA VAL A 306 0.27 10.26 -19.89
C VAL A 306 0.52 11.38 -18.90
N ASN A 307 -0.55 11.87 -18.27
CA ASN A 307 -0.48 12.89 -17.22
C ASN A 307 -0.24 12.20 -15.86
N LEU A 308 0.75 12.68 -15.11
CA LEU A 308 1.11 12.18 -13.79
C LEU A 308 0.99 13.29 -12.77
N ILE A 309 0.10 13.12 -11.81
CA ILE A 309 -0.19 14.08 -10.74
C ILE A 309 0.06 13.39 -9.40
N ASN A 310 0.72 14.10 -8.47
CA ASN A 310 0.97 13.60 -7.12
C ASN A 310 0.42 14.60 -6.12
N ILE A 311 -0.34 14.12 -5.14
CA ILE A 311 -0.98 14.94 -4.10
C ILE A 311 -0.52 14.43 -2.75
N TYR A 312 0.36 15.20 -2.08
CA TYR A 312 0.95 14.82 -0.79
C TYR A 312 1.14 15.98 0.19
N ASP A 313 0.83 17.22 -0.22
CA ASP A 313 0.85 18.43 0.58
C ASP A 313 -0.17 19.46 0.05
N VAL A 314 -0.27 20.61 0.70
CA VAL A 314 -1.21 21.67 0.33
C VAL A 314 -0.95 22.18 -1.09
N GLU A 315 0.32 22.45 -1.44
CA GLU A 315 0.66 22.99 -2.75
C GLU A 315 0.28 22.03 -3.88
N SER A 316 0.65 20.77 -3.75
CA SER A 316 0.33 19.75 -4.75
C SER A 316 -1.18 19.47 -4.86
N LEU A 317 -1.92 19.58 -3.75
CA LEU A 317 -3.38 19.46 -3.77
C LEU A 317 -4.03 20.63 -4.53
N GLU A 318 -3.63 21.87 -4.24
CA GLU A 318 -4.19 23.06 -4.89
C GLU A 318 -3.87 23.07 -6.39
N ASN A 319 -2.65 22.68 -6.77
CA ASN A 319 -2.25 22.53 -8.16
C ASN A 319 -3.06 21.43 -8.87
N ALA A 320 -3.26 20.29 -8.22
CA ALA A 320 -4.06 19.21 -8.78
C ALA A 320 -5.53 19.63 -9.00
N ILE A 321 -6.12 20.38 -8.08
CA ILE A 321 -7.48 20.91 -8.22
C ILE A 321 -7.57 21.85 -9.43
N GLN A 322 -6.57 22.65 -9.70
CA GLN A 322 -6.56 23.55 -10.88
C GLN A 322 -6.43 22.76 -12.20
N ILE A 323 -5.67 21.67 -12.22
CA ILE A 323 -5.45 20.86 -13.43
C ILE A 323 -6.65 19.97 -13.73
N LEU A 324 -7.34 19.46 -12.71
CA LEU A 324 -8.40 18.45 -12.86
C LEU A 324 -9.81 19.04 -12.99
N LYS A 325 -9.99 20.34 -12.74
CA LYS A 325 -11.21 21.11 -13.05
C LYS A 325 -11.24 21.58 -14.48
#